data_2e26aa4d88318a9f1cfadf0d76bcfc0a
#
_entry.id   2e26aa4d88318a9f1cfadf0d76bcfc0a
#
_cell.length_a   1.000
_cell.length_b   1.000
_cell.length_c   1.000
_cell.angle_alpha   90.00
_cell.angle_beta   90.00
_cell.angle_gamma   90.00
#
_symmetry.space_group_name_H-M   'P 1'
#
loop_
_entity.id
_entity.type
_entity.pdbx_description
1 polymer ?
#
loop_
_entity_poly.entity_id
_entity_poly.type
_entity_poly.pdbx_seq_one_letter_code
_entity_poly.pdbx_strand_id
1 'polypeptide(L)'
;MSEQLFPIRVRATAPKPFGNSADLAEVAIGEDGMDYAVKTVHIAASEALCYQIYAACGIAVPHKATLLMIDGSYAFGSRIERGLSDYASCAPTEKSEWLKECSPIISSICALDFLIANEDRHMGNFLFFTGLNGRKSCMALDFSRALLYASWPLPDTWKLHNNTTSTEKGLRQLHFWDSAAATQSLLSAAAIKQSTWANWIDALPTGWITAGFETTLSTWWGSNDFQKRLQDCLSAVK
;
A
#
# COMPACT_ATOMS: atom_id res chain seq x y z
N MET A 1 6.05 -15.81 2.79
CA MET A 1 4.59 -15.86 2.55
C MET A 1 4.38 -16.75 1.35
N SER A 2 3.47 -17.74 1.42
CA SER A 2 3.13 -18.57 0.27
C SER A 2 2.47 -17.67 -0.78
N GLU A 3 3.08 -17.60 -1.98
CA GLU A 3 2.39 -17.01 -3.12
C GLU A 3 1.09 -17.77 -3.37
N GLN A 4 0.01 -17.03 -3.59
CA GLN A 4 -1.25 -17.62 -3.98
C GLN A 4 -1.08 -18.25 -5.37
N LEU A 5 -1.03 -19.58 -5.43
CA LEU A 5 -0.84 -20.34 -6.67
C LEU A 5 -2.05 -20.28 -7.61
N PHE A 6 -3.24 -20.05 -7.05
CA PHE A 6 -4.50 -20.02 -7.82
C PHE A 6 -5.36 -18.84 -7.37
N PRO A 7 -6.13 -18.21 -8.29
CA PRO A 7 -7.09 -17.19 -7.92
C PRO A 7 -8.19 -17.76 -7.03
N ILE A 8 -8.64 -16.95 -6.06
CA ILE A 8 -9.78 -17.28 -5.22
C ILE A 8 -11.05 -17.02 -6.03
N ARG A 9 -11.91 -18.01 -6.17
CA ARG A 9 -13.21 -17.85 -6.82
C ARG A 9 -14.15 -17.06 -5.91
N VAL A 10 -14.84 -16.09 -6.51
CA VAL A 10 -15.87 -15.31 -5.83
C VAL A 10 -17.21 -16.03 -5.97
N ARG A 11 -17.84 -16.32 -4.83
CA ARG A 11 -19.16 -16.96 -4.77
C ARG A 11 -20.32 -15.99 -4.67
N ALA A 12 -20.07 -14.77 -4.17
CA ALA A 12 -21.07 -13.72 -4.05
C ALA A 12 -20.39 -12.37 -3.95
N THR A 13 -21.11 -11.30 -4.30
CA THR A 13 -20.71 -9.92 -4.05
C THR A 13 -21.76 -9.22 -3.20
N ALA A 14 -21.34 -8.21 -2.45
CA ALA A 14 -22.20 -7.37 -1.63
C ALA A 14 -21.90 -5.90 -1.91
N PRO A 15 -22.91 -5.01 -1.78
CA PRO A 15 -22.69 -3.58 -1.84
C PRO A 15 -21.67 -3.13 -0.80
N LYS A 16 -21.00 -2.00 -1.06
CA LYS A 16 -20.04 -1.38 -0.16
C LYS A 16 -20.63 -1.20 1.25
N PRO A 17 -20.07 -1.81 2.30
CA PRO A 17 -20.52 -1.60 3.67
C PRO A 17 -20.00 -0.29 4.26
N PHE A 18 -19.00 0.32 3.62
CA PHE A 18 -18.27 1.49 4.12
C PHE A 18 -18.40 2.64 3.12
N GLY A 19 -19.05 3.70 3.52
CA GLY A 19 -19.08 5.05 2.94
C GLY A 19 -18.45 5.27 1.55
N ASN A 20 -18.11 6.50 1.25
CA ASN A 20 -17.70 6.99 -0.08
C ASN A 20 -16.26 6.66 -0.51
N SER A 21 -15.73 5.45 -0.29
CA SER A 21 -14.46 5.08 -0.92
C SER A 21 -14.63 5.01 -2.45
N ALA A 22 -14.03 5.96 -3.18
CA ALA A 22 -14.18 6.06 -4.63
C ALA A 22 -13.59 4.83 -5.36
N ASP A 23 -12.56 4.21 -4.79
CA ASP A 23 -11.74 3.18 -5.42
C ASP A 23 -12.13 1.75 -5.01
N LEU A 24 -13.12 1.60 -4.11
CA LEU A 24 -13.72 0.32 -3.76
C LEU A 24 -14.88 0.04 -4.71
N ALA A 25 -14.79 -0.98 -5.55
CA ALA A 25 -15.87 -1.37 -6.45
C ALA A 25 -17.01 -2.05 -5.67
N GLU A 26 -16.69 -3.12 -4.92
CA GLU A 26 -17.64 -3.92 -4.17
C GLU A 26 -16.93 -4.75 -3.10
N VAL A 27 -17.66 -5.48 -2.30
CA VAL A 27 -17.11 -6.52 -1.42
C VAL A 27 -17.40 -7.88 -2.03
N ALA A 28 -16.36 -8.68 -2.21
CA ALA A 28 -16.47 -10.05 -2.69
C ALA A 28 -16.36 -11.03 -1.52
N ILE A 29 -17.16 -12.09 -1.57
CA ILE A 29 -17.06 -13.24 -0.67
C ILE A 29 -16.40 -14.38 -1.43
N GLY A 30 -15.19 -14.76 -1.01
CA GLY A 30 -14.44 -15.84 -1.62
C GLY A 30 -14.97 -17.24 -1.27
N GLU A 31 -14.60 -18.26 -2.06
CA GLU A 31 -14.87 -19.67 -1.74
C GLU A 31 -14.15 -20.12 -0.46
N ASP A 32 -13.08 -19.43 -0.06
CA ASP A 32 -12.38 -19.60 1.20
C ASP A 32 -13.13 -19.03 2.43
N GLY A 33 -14.30 -18.41 2.20
CA GLY A 33 -15.14 -17.83 3.23
C GLY A 33 -14.68 -16.47 3.74
N MET A 34 -13.68 -15.84 3.10
CA MET A 34 -13.19 -14.53 3.47
C MET A 34 -13.87 -13.42 2.66
N ASP A 35 -13.95 -12.23 3.26
CA ASP A 35 -14.46 -11.03 2.63
C ASP A 35 -13.28 -10.22 2.05
N TYR A 36 -13.44 -9.73 0.84
CA TYR A 36 -12.44 -8.95 0.12
C TYR A 36 -12.98 -7.61 -0.35
N ALA A 37 -12.26 -6.55 -0.08
CA ALA A 37 -12.45 -5.25 -0.72
C ALA A 37 -11.92 -5.34 -2.16
N VAL A 38 -12.81 -5.27 -3.16
CA VAL A 38 -12.48 -5.39 -4.58
C VAL A 38 -12.09 -4.05 -5.14
N LYS A 39 -10.91 -3.98 -5.73
CA LYS A 39 -10.43 -2.77 -6.40
C LYS A 39 -10.72 -2.83 -7.90
N THR A 40 -11.00 -1.67 -8.48
CA THR A 40 -11.23 -1.56 -9.94
C THR A 40 -9.99 -1.96 -10.73
N VAL A 41 -10.18 -2.49 -11.94
CA VAL A 41 -9.09 -3.07 -12.74
C VAL A 41 -7.96 -2.09 -13.05
N HIS A 42 -8.27 -0.81 -13.24
CA HIS A 42 -7.26 0.21 -13.57
C HIS A 42 -6.30 0.56 -12.43
N ILE A 43 -6.61 0.18 -11.18
CA ILE A 43 -5.72 0.35 -10.03
C ILE A 43 -5.21 -0.98 -9.46
N ALA A 44 -5.72 -2.11 -9.96
CA ALA A 44 -5.40 -3.45 -9.45
C ALA A 44 -3.90 -3.75 -9.47
N ALA A 45 -3.20 -3.40 -10.55
CA ALA A 45 -1.75 -3.59 -10.66
C ALA A 45 -0.98 -2.72 -9.67
N SER A 46 -1.35 -1.45 -9.51
CA SER A 46 -0.74 -0.54 -8.53
C SER A 46 -0.88 -1.08 -7.12
N GLU A 47 -2.09 -1.47 -6.73
CA GLU A 47 -2.36 -2.10 -5.43
C GLU A 47 -1.51 -3.36 -5.24
N ALA A 48 -1.53 -4.29 -6.20
CA ALA A 48 -0.81 -5.55 -6.10
C ALA A 48 0.70 -5.35 -5.92
N LEU A 49 1.32 -4.47 -6.71
CA LEU A 49 2.74 -4.16 -6.64
C LEU A 49 3.12 -3.45 -5.34
N CYS A 50 2.32 -2.48 -4.89
CA CYS A 50 2.55 -1.78 -3.63
C CYS A 50 2.48 -2.75 -2.44
N TYR A 51 1.51 -3.67 -2.40
CA TYR A 51 1.46 -4.72 -1.38
C TYR A 51 2.74 -5.57 -1.34
N GLN A 52 3.33 -5.89 -2.50
CA GLN A 52 4.60 -6.62 -2.56
C GLN A 52 5.77 -5.80 -2.01
N ILE A 53 5.87 -4.51 -2.41
CA ILE A 53 6.93 -3.62 -1.94
C ILE A 53 6.88 -3.51 -0.41
N TYR A 54 5.69 -3.19 0.14
CA TYR A 54 5.52 -2.99 1.58
C TYR A 54 5.83 -4.26 2.36
N ALA A 55 5.30 -5.41 1.92
CA ALA A 55 5.59 -6.69 2.54
C ALA A 55 7.08 -7.05 2.49
N ALA A 56 7.76 -6.78 1.36
CA ALA A 56 9.20 -7.00 1.22
C ALA A 56 10.03 -6.08 2.13
N CYS A 57 9.52 -4.88 2.44
CA CYS A 57 10.11 -3.95 3.40
C CYS A 57 9.73 -4.24 4.87
N GLY A 58 9.00 -5.32 5.15
CA GLY A 58 8.59 -5.69 6.50
C GLY A 58 7.42 -4.88 7.05
N ILE A 59 6.71 -4.12 6.21
CA ILE A 59 5.51 -3.38 6.59
C ILE A 59 4.29 -4.30 6.44
N ALA A 60 3.48 -4.36 7.49
CA ALA A 60 2.23 -5.11 7.44
C ALA A 60 1.24 -4.48 6.46
N VAL A 61 0.63 -5.33 5.65
CA VAL A 61 -0.48 -5.00 4.74
C VAL A 61 -1.55 -6.08 4.89
N PRO A 62 -2.83 -5.81 4.59
CA PRO A 62 -3.85 -6.84 4.58
C PRO A 62 -3.47 -7.98 3.63
N HIS A 63 -4.03 -9.16 3.85
CA HIS A 63 -3.83 -10.26 2.92
C HIS A 63 -4.41 -9.91 1.55
N LYS A 64 -3.61 -10.04 0.49
CA LYS A 64 -4.04 -9.79 -0.89
C LYS A 64 -4.42 -11.09 -1.60
N ALA A 65 -5.33 -10.97 -2.56
CA ALA A 65 -5.71 -12.07 -3.43
C ALA A 65 -5.94 -11.60 -4.86
N THR A 66 -5.62 -12.45 -5.82
CA THR A 66 -6.22 -12.39 -7.15
C THR A 66 -7.56 -13.10 -7.07
N LEU A 67 -8.63 -12.40 -7.38
CA LEU A 67 -9.99 -12.91 -7.35
C LEU A 67 -10.43 -13.28 -8.77
N LEU A 68 -11.05 -14.46 -8.93
CA LEU A 68 -11.80 -14.80 -10.14
C LEU A 68 -13.27 -14.45 -9.87
N MET A 69 -13.72 -13.36 -10.48
CA MET A 69 -15.06 -12.82 -10.33
C MET A 69 -16.12 -13.72 -10.97
N ILE A 70 -17.39 -13.50 -10.63
CA ILE A 70 -18.53 -14.31 -11.14
C ILE A 70 -18.66 -14.21 -12.66
N ASP A 71 -18.30 -13.08 -13.26
CA ASP A 71 -18.29 -12.84 -14.70
C ASP A 71 -17.06 -13.42 -15.43
N GLY A 72 -16.16 -14.08 -14.71
CA GLY A 72 -14.93 -14.68 -15.21
C GLY A 72 -13.74 -13.69 -15.32
N SER A 73 -13.91 -12.44 -14.97
CA SER A 73 -12.82 -11.46 -14.93
C SER A 73 -11.91 -11.66 -13.69
N TYR A 74 -10.69 -11.10 -13.76
CA TYR A 74 -9.79 -11.05 -12.62
C TYR A 74 -9.83 -9.68 -11.94
N ALA A 75 -9.86 -9.67 -10.60
CA ALA A 75 -9.81 -8.46 -9.81
C ALA A 75 -8.76 -8.58 -8.68
N PHE A 76 -8.28 -7.44 -8.19
CA PHE A 76 -7.50 -7.38 -6.96
C PHE A 76 -8.44 -7.35 -5.77
N GLY A 77 -8.18 -8.22 -4.80
CA GLY A 77 -8.88 -8.25 -3.51
C GLY A 77 -7.94 -8.00 -2.35
N SER A 78 -8.27 -7.01 -1.53
CA SER A 78 -7.68 -6.80 -0.22
C SER A 78 -8.59 -7.42 0.82
N ARG A 79 -8.10 -8.41 1.59
CA ARG A 79 -8.92 -9.08 2.61
C ARG A 79 -9.37 -8.08 3.67
N ILE A 80 -10.64 -8.12 4.02
CA ILE A 80 -11.19 -7.34 5.12
C ILE A 80 -10.78 -8.01 6.42
N GLU A 81 -9.82 -7.40 7.11
CA GLU A 81 -9.28 -7.92 8.36
C GLU A 81 -10.21 -7.57 9.52
N ARG A 82 -10.69 -8.59 10.24
CA ARG A 82 -11.58 -8.41 11.39
C ARG A 82 -10.78 -8.08 12.65
N GLY A 83 -11.37 -7.31 13.56
CA GLY A 83 -10.74 -6.95 14.84
C GLY A 83 -9.67 -5.86 14.74
N LEU A 84 -9.57 -5.20 13.59
CA LEU A 84 -8.73 -4.02 13.41
C LEU A 84 -9.59 -2.75 13.54
N SER A 85 -8.96 -1.68 13.99
CA SER A 85 -9.61 -0.36 14.14
C SER A 85 -9.08 0.61 13.10
N ASP A 86 -9.94 1.34 12.45
CA ASP A 86 -9.53 2.56 11.75
C ASP A 86 -9.26 3.69 12.75
N TYR A 87 -8.50 4.70 12.32
CA TYR A 87 -8.16 5.83 13.18
C TYR A 87 -9.39 6.63 13.63
N ALA A 88 -10.45 6.66 12.82
CA ALA A 88 -11.66 7.41 13.15
C ALA A 88 -12.41 6.78 14.32
N SER A 89 -12.43 5.43 14.38
CA SER A 89 -13.08 4.66 15.44
C SER A 89 -12.32 4.64 16.77
N CYS A 90 -11.02 5.01 16.78
CA CYS A 90 -10.26 5.11 18.02
C CYS A 90 -10.77 6.24 18.92
N ALA A 91 -10.83 6.01 20.23
CA ALA A 91 -11.17 7.05 21.18
C ALA A 91 -10.17 8.23 21.12
N PRO A 92 -10.59 9.49 21.28
CA PRO A 92 -9.70 10.65 21.18
C PRO A 92 -8.47 10.56 22.09
N THR A 93 -8.63 10.00 23.28
CA THR A 93 -7.55 9.79 24.27
C THR A 93 -6.53 8.74 23.81
N GLU A 94 -6.95 7.76 23.02
CA GLU A 94 -6.10 6.69 22.51
C GLU A 94 -5.35 7.10 21.24
N LYS A 95 -5.88 8.06 20.47
CA LYS A 95 -5.28 8.48 19.19
C LYS A 95 -3.83 8.92 19.31
N SER A 96 -3.51 9.69 20.35
CA SER A 96 -2.13 10.16 20.59
C SER A 96 -1.19 9.00 20.93
N GLU A 97 -1.67 8.05 21.73
CA GLU A 97 -0.92 6.86 22.09
C GLU A 97 -0.66 5.95 20.88
N TRP A 98 -1.69 5.71 20.04
CA TRP A 98 -1.53 4.98 18.80
C TRP A 98 -0.51 5.63 17.87
N LEU A 99 -0.61 6.95 17.67
CA LEU A 99 0.36 7.68 16.85
C LEU A 99 1.78 7.57 17.39
N LYS A 100 1.96 7.72 18.71
CA LYS A 100 3.27 7.63 19.35
C LYS A 100 3.89 6.25 19.19
N GLU A 101 3.15 5.19 19.50
CA GLU A 101 3.67 3.82 19.44
C GLU A 101 3.88 3.33 18.01
N CYS A 102 3.00 3.72 17.07
CA CYS A 102 3.10 3.35 15.67
C CYS A 102 3.97 4.29 14.84
N SER A 103 4.51 5.36 15.41
CA SER A 103 5.27 6.39 14.68
C SER A 103 6.41 5.84 13.82
N PRO A 104 7.22 4.85 14.24
CA PRO A 104 8.24 4.29 13.37
C PRO A 104 7.67 3.60 12.14
N ILE A 105 6.54 2.87 12.30
CA ILE A 105 5.87 2.18 11.19
C ILE A 105 5.22 3.20 10.25
N ILE A 106 4.51 4.21 10.79
CA ILE A 106 3.86 5.25 9.99
C ILE A 106 4.90 6.06 9.22
N SER A 107 6.03 6.41 9.84
CA SER A 107 7.14 7.10 9.17
C SER A 107 7.75 6.26 8.03
N SER A 108 7.90 4.96 8.25
CA SER A 108 8.33 4.00 7.22
C SER A 108 7.34 3.94 6.05
N ILE A 109 6.03 3.91 6.34
CA ILE A 109 4.96 3.91 5.34
C ILE A 109 5.01 5.19 4.50
N CYS A 110 5.06 6.37 5.13
CA CYS A 110 5.15 7.65 4.40
C CYS A 110 6.40 7.74 3.53
N ALA A 111 7.54 7.23 3.99
CA ALA A 111 8.78 7.20 3.21
C ALA A 111 8.65 6.32 1.96
N LEU A 112 8.03 5.14 2.07
CA LEU A 112 7.75 4.29 0.93
C LEU A 112 6.70 4.92 0.00
N ASP A 113 5.68 5.61 0.54
CA ASP A 113 4.70 6.37 -0.25
C ASP A 113 5.41 7.46 -1.09
N PHE A 114 6.42 8.14 -0.57
CA PHE A 114 7.24 9.07 -1.37
C PHE A 114 7.96 8.35 -2.51
N LEU A 115 8.54 7.17 -2.25
CA LEU A 115 9.25 6.40 -3.27
C LEU A 115 8.32 5.98 -4.43
N ILE A 116 7.10 5.53 -4.12
CA ILE A 116 6.13 5.05 -5.10
C ILE A 116 5.14 6.13 -5.58
N ALA A 117 5.35 7.38 -5.20
CA ALA A 117 4.50 8.53 -5.52
C ALA A 117 3.03 8.38 -5.06
N ASN A 118 2.78 7.74 -3.93
CA ASN A 118 1.45 7.73 -3.34
C ASN A 118 1.19 9.07 -2.64
N GLU A 119 0.21 9.81 -3.13
CA GLU A 119 -0.13 11.15 -2.62
C GLU A 119 -1.30 11.15 -1.65
N ASP A 120 -1.94 10.01 -1.43
CA ASP A 120 -3.21 9.93 -0.68
C ASP A 120 -3.10 9.19 0.66
N ARG A 121 -1.94 9.17 1.29
CA ARG A 121 -1.78 8.57 2.62
C ARG A 121 -2.34 9.46 3.70
N HIS A 122 -3.57 9.25 4.08
CA HIS A 122 -4.22 9.89 5.24
C HIS A 122 -4.48 8.87 6.36
N MET A 123 -4.92 9.33 7.53
CA MET A 123 -5.09 8.46 8.70
C MET A 123 -6.14 7.34 8.53
N GLY A 124 -7.09 7.49 7.60
CA GLY A 124 -8.05 6.44 7.23
C GLY A 124 -7.43 5.30 6.42
N ASN A 125 -6.19 5.47 5.93
CA ASN A 125 -5.45 4.46 5.16
C ASN A 125 -4.47 3.66 6.04
N PHE A 126 -4.75 3.61 7.36
CA PHE A 126 -4.08 2.77 8.33
C PHE A 126 -5.10 1.95 9.11
N LEU A 127 -4.81 0.67 9.32
CA LEU A 127 -5.53 -0.18 10.25
C LEU A 127 -4.66 -0.44 11.48
N PHE A 128 -5.18 -0.11 12.65
CA PHE A 128 -4.47 -0.23 13.91
C PHE A 128 -4.87 -1.52 14.64
N PHE A 129 -3.89 -2.14 15.29
CA PHE A 129 -4.11 -3.36 16.07
C PHE A 129 -3.08 -3.49 17.19
N THR A 130 -3.47 -4.23 18.23
CA THR A 130 -2.55 -4.63 19.29
C THR A 130 -2.06 -6.05 19.01
N GLY A 131 -0.76 -6.19 18.86
CA GLY A 131 -0.12 -7.50 18.67
C GLY A 131 -0.20 -8.40 19.91
N LEU A 132 0.14 -9.67 19.77
CA LEU A 132 0.11 -10.66 20.86
C LEU A 132 0.99 -10.28 22.06
N ASN A 133 2.01 -9.47 21.85
CA ASN A 133 2.90 -8.95 22.89
C ASN A 133 2.39 -7.65 23.55
N GLY A 134 1.15 -7.24 23.26
CA GLY A 134 0.54 -6.01 23.75
C GLY A 134 1.03 -4.73 23.07
N ARG A 135 1.95 -4.82 22.10
CA ARG A 135 2.44 -3.65 21.35
C ARG A 135 1.44 -3.21 20.30
N LYS A 136 1.23 -1.92 20.21
CA LYS A 136 0.43 -1.31 19.14
C LYS A 136 1.21 -1.34 17.83
N SER A 137 0.49 -1.61 16.75
CA SER A 137 1.02 -1.67 15.39
C SER A 137 -0.02 -1.18 14.40
N CYS A 138 0.38 -0.98 13.16
CA CYS A 138 -0.56 -0.66 12.09
C CYS A 138 -0.18 -1.34 10.77
N MET A 139 -1.18 -1.51 9.91
CA MET A 139 -1.04 -1.94 8.52
C MET A 139 -1.27 -0.76 7.59
N ALA A 140 -0.57 -0.74 6.46
CA ALA A 140 -0.86 0.15 5.36
C ALA A 140 -1.90 -0.48 4.43
N LEU A 141 -2.87 0.32 3.98
CA LEU A 141 -3.84 -0.08 2.95
C LEU A 141 -4.07 1.08 1.98
N ASP A 142 -4.74 0.78 0.88
CA ASP A 142 -5.12 1.72 -0.16
C ASP A 142 -3.92 2.41 -0.84
N PHE A 143 -3.54 1.85 -1.98
CA PHE A 143 -2.47 2.34 -2.85
C PHE A 143 -2.98 2.76 -4.22
N SER A 144 -4.27 3.10 -4.29
CA SER A 144 -4.95 3.46 -5.54
C SER A 144 -4.34 4.67 -6.24
N ARG A 145 -3.66 5.55 -5.48
CA ARG A 145 -3.01 6.77 -5.98
C ARG A 145 -1.49 6.66 -6.16
N ALA A 146 -0.96 5.43 -6.20
CA ALA A 146 0.48 5.16 -6.30
C ALA A 146 0.87 4.63 -7.69
N LEU A 147 2.16 4.63 -8.01
CA LEU A 147 2.77 4.00 -9.20
C LEU A 147 2.02 4.27 -10.51
N LEU A 148 1.18 3.32 -10.94
CA LEU A 148 0.50 3.34 -12.23
C LEU A 148 -0.58 4.41 -12.34
N TYR A 149 -1.09 4.90 -11.22
CA TYR A 149 -2.01 6.02 -11.19
C TYR A 149 -1.28 7.36 -11.38
N ALA A 150 -0.04 7.45 -10.89
CA ALA A 150 0.77 8.64 -11.03
C ALA A 150 1.24 8.85 -12.48
N SER A 151 1.56 10.09 -12.85
CA SER A 151 2.22 10.40 -14.11
C SER A 151 3.65 9.84 -14.12
N TRP A 152 4.16 9.49 -15.29
CA TRP A 152 5.55 9.07 -15.46
C TRP A 152 6.35 10.12 -16.25
N PRO A 153 7.60 10.44 -15.81
CA PRO A 153 8.26 9.93 -14.60
C PRO A 153 7.50 10.29 -13.33
N LEU A 154 7.66 9.48 -12.28
CA LEU A 154 6.92 9.65 -11.02
C LEU A 154 7.17 11.05 -10.42
N PRO A 155 6.11 11.79 -10.01
CA PRO A 155 6.24 13.13 -9.45
C PRO A 155 6.93 13.12 -8.08
N ASP A 156 7.57 14.22 -7.74
CA ASP A 156 8.19 14.46 -6.43
C ASP A 156 7.11 14.79 -5.39
N THR A 157 6.30 13.81 -5.01
CA THR A 157 5.13 13.99 -4.14
C THR A 157 5.45 14.63 -2.80
N TRP A 158 6.67 14.44 -2.27
CA TRP A 158 7.15 15.10 -1.03
C TRP A 158 7.32 16.62 -1.14
N LYS A 159 7.36 17.17 -2.36
CA LYS A 159 7.39 18.63 -2.63
C LYS A 159 5.99 19.22 -2.80
N LEU A 160 4.99 18.40 -2.93
CA LEU A 160 3.62 18.81 -3.21
C LEU A 160 2.79 18.88 -1.92
N HIS A 161 1.71 19.66 -1.97
CA HIS A 161 0.71 19.62 -0.91
C HIS A 161 -0.30 18.51 -1.21
N ASN A 162 -0.23 17.40 -0.45
CA ASN A 162 -1.09 16.23 -0.59
C ASN A 162 -1.31 15.57 0.78
N ASN A 163 -2.11 14.52 0.83
CA ASN A 163 -2.43 13.83 2.08
C ASN A 163 -1.20 13.17 2.72
N THR A 164 -0.29 12.60 1.92
CA THR A 164 0.94 11.97 2.41
C THR A 164 1.86 12.97 3.08
N THR A 165 2.11 14.14 2.44
CA THR A 165 2.92 15.22 3.04
C THR A 165 2.23 15.86 4.24
N SER A 166 0.89 15.91 4.26
CA SER A 166 0.14 16.40 5.42
C SER A 166 0.29 15.46 6.62
N THR A 167 0.24 14.14 6.39
CA THR A 167 0.48 13.12 7.42
C THR A 167 1.90 13.22 7.96
N GLU A 168 2.91 13.29 7.09
CA GLU A 168 4.32 13.46 7.48
C GLU A 168 4.54 14.73 8.30
N LYS A 169 4.03 15.88 7.85
CA LYS A 169 4.13 17.15 8.58
C LYS A 169 3.44 17.09 9.93
N GLY A 170 2.28 16.45 10.02
CA GLY A 170 1.58 16.23 11.28
C GLY A 170 2.43 15.44 12.28
N LEU A 171 3.09 14.36 11.84
CA LEU A 171 4.01 13.59 12.69
C LEU A 171 5.21 14.41 13.15
N ARG A 172 5.80 15.24 12.27
CA ARG A 172 6.92 16.14 12.64
C ARG A 172 6.49 17.19 13.66
N GLN A 173 5.32 17.79 13.48
CA GLN A 173 4.79 18.78 14.42
C GLN A 173 4.52 18.19 15.80
N LEU A 174 4.13 16.92 15.88
CA LEU A 174 3.92 16.18 17.12
C LEU A 174 5.21 15.57 17.70
N HIS A 175 6.35 15.76 17.04
CA HIS A 175 7.63 15.12 17.39
C HIS A 175 7.57 13.58 17.37
N PHE A 176 6.73 13.01 16.51
CA PHE A 176 6.55 11.57 16.32
C PHE A 176 7.20 11.05 15.03
N TRP A 177 7.78 11.93 14.21
CA TRP A 177 8.48 11.49 13.01
C TRP A 177 9.77 10.74 13.36
N ASP A 178 9.90 9.51 12.85
CA ASP A 178 11.09 8.66 13.02
C ASP A 178 11.88 8.61 11.70
N SER A 179 12.85 9.51 11.55
CA SER A 179 13.73 9.57 10.37
C SER A 179 14.58 8.31 10.21
N ALA A 180 14.92 7.60 11.29
CA ALA A 180 15.71 6.37 11.22
C ALA A 180 14.88 5.24 10.61
N ALA A 181 13.65 5.05 11.08
CA ALA A 181 12.72 4.07 10.54
C ALA A 181 12.36 4.37 9.07
N ALA A 182 12.09 5.65 8.75
CA ALA A 182 11.84 6.12 7.38
C ALA A 182 13.02 5.82 6.44
N THR A 183 14.24 6.13 6.87
CA THR A 183 15.48 5.83 6.12
C THR A 183 15.65 4.32 5.92
N GLN A 184 15.47 3.53 6.98
CA GLN A 184 15.64 2.07 6.93
C GLN A 184 14.65 1.43 5.94
N SER A 185 13.41 1.90 5.89
CA SER A 185 12.41 1.36 4.94
C SER A 185 12.79 1.64 3.48
N LEU A 186 13.31 2.84 3.18
CA LEU A 186 13.83 3.17 1.84
C LEU A 186 15.04 2.29 1.45
N LEU A 187 15.95 2.03 2.39
CA LEU A 187 17.08 1.13 2.15
C LEU A 187 16.62 -0.33 1.95
N SER A 188 15.58 -0.75 2.67
CA SER A 188 14.96 -2.06 2.46
C SER A 188 14.34 -2.18 1.07
N ALA A 189 13.66 -1.13 0.59
CA ALA A 189 13.15 -1.08 -0.78
C ALA A 189 14.29 -1.14 -1.82
N ALA A 190 15.38 -0.41 -1.59
CA ALA A 190 16.55 -0.45 -2.46
C ALA A 190 17.21 -1.85 -2.57
N ALA A 191 17.05 -2.67 -1.54
CA ALA A 191 17.58 -4.05 -1.53
C ALA A 191 16.71 -5.03 -2.35
N ILE A 192 15.51 -4.64 -2.77
CA ILE A 192 14.67 -5.47 -3.66
C ILE A 192 15.36 -5.56 -5.02
N LYS A 193 15.69 -6.78 -5.43
CA LYS A 193 16.38 -7.02 -6.71
C LYS A 193 15.44 -6.69 -7.89
N GLN A 194 16.02 -6.14 -8.96
CA GLN A 194 15.26 -5.88 -10.19
C GLN A 194 14.58 -7.15 -10.73
N SER A 195 15.21 -8.32 -10.63
CA SER A 195 14.60 -9.59 -11.02
C SER A 195 13.38 -9.96 -10.18
N THR A 196 13.39 -9.63 -8.88
CA THR A 196 12.21 -9.82 -8.01
C THR A 196 11.08 -8.91 -8.42
N TRP A 197 11.38 -7.65 -8.72
CA TRP A 197 10.43 -6.67 -9.22
C TRP A 197 9.81 -7.11 -10.56
N ALA A 198 10.64 -7.53 -11.52
CA ALA A 198 10.18 -8.03 -12.81
C ALA A 198 9.26 -9.26 -12.64
N ASN A 199 9.63 -10.21 -11.80
CA ASN A 199 8.78 -11.38 -11.51
C ASN A 199 7.43 -11.00 -10.91
N TRP A 200 7.33 -9.93 -10.11
CA TRP A 200 6.05 -9.46 -9.59
C TRP A 200 5.17 -8.88 -10.69
N ILE A 201 5.75 -8.20 -11.66
CA ILE A 201 5.03 -7.66 -12.83
C ILE A 201 4.55 -8.80 -13.72
N ASP A 202 5.41 -9.76 -14.01
CA ASP A 202 5.09 -10.92 -14.86
C ASP A 202 3.99 -11.82 -14.23
N ALA A 203 3.88 -11.81 -12.90
CA ALA A 203 2.84 -12.56 -12.18
C ALA A 203 1.47 -11.88 -12.13
N LEU A 204 1.35 -10.63 -12.62
CA LEU A 204 0.06 -9.94 -12.66
C LEU A 204 -0.85 -10.52 -13.74
N PRO A 205 -2.16 -10.59 -13.50
CA PRO A 205 -3.12 -11.00 -14.53
C PRO A 205 -3.03 -10.11 -15.76
N THR A 206 -3.17 -10.75 -16.95
CA THR A 206 -3.18 -10.04 -18.22
C THR A 206 -4.24 -8.95 -18.24
N GLY A 207 -3.88 -7.78 -18.72
CA GLY A 207 -4.78 -6.62 -18.83
C GLY A 207 -4.83 -5.71 -17.59
N TRP A 208 -4.13 -6.05 -16.50
CA TRP A 208 -4.00 -5.13 -15.35
C TRP A 208 -3.04 -3.98 -15.63
N ILE A 209 -2.05 -4.20 -16.48
CA ILE A 209 -1.13 -3.15 -16.97
C ILE A 209 -1.47 -2.85 -18.42
N THR A 210 -1.49 -1.59 -18.79
CA THR A 210 -1.67 -1.15 -20.17
C THR A 210 -0.52 -1.66 -21.04
N ALA A 211 -0.85 -2.24 -22.21
CA ALA A 211 0.14 -2.75 -23.16
C ALA A 211 1.21 -1.68 -23.47
N GLY A 212 2.48 -2.11 -23.45
CA GLY A 212 3.65 -1.24 -23.67
C GLY A 212 4.17 -0.55 -22.42
N PHE A 213 3.39 -0.46 -21.34
CA PHE A 213 3.85 0.13 -20.10
C PHE A 213 4.61 -0.87 -19.19
N GLU A 214 4.40 -2.17 -19.40
CA GLU A 214 5.10 -3.25 -18.67
C GLU A 214 6.62 -3.13 -18.74
N THR A 215 7.16 -2.83 -19.94
CA THR A 215 8.62 -2.64 -20.13
C THR A 215 9.13 -1.44 -19.34
N THR A 216 8.43 -0.30 -19.40
CA THR A 216 8.80 0.89 -18.63
C THR A 216 8.84 0.59 -17.13
N LEU A 217 7.81 -0.09 -16.62
CA LEU A 217 7.68 -0.42 -15.23
C LEU A 217 8.74 -1.44 -14.78
N SER A 218 8.96 -2.51 -15.56
CA SER A 218 9.92 -3.58 -15.22
C SER A 218 11.37 -3.09 -15.25
N THR A 219 11.70 -2.13 -16.12
CA THR A 219 13.06 -1.58 -16.23
C THR A 219 13.33 -0.44 -15.25
N TRP A 220 12.29 0.19 -14.71
CA TRP A 220 12.46 1.33 -13.81
C TRP A 220 13.14 0.96 -12.50
N TRP A 221 12.74 -0.17 -11.87
CA TRP A 221 13.30 -0.58 -10.58
C TRP A 221 14.78 -0.93 -10.75
N GLY A 222 15.65 -0.27 -10.00
CA GLY A 222 17.09 -0.41 -10.11
C GLY A 222 17.75 0.44 -11.21
N SER A 223 17.00 1.15 -12.04
CA SER A 223 17.51 2.11 -13.02
C SER A 223 18.15 3.33 -12.38
N ASN A 224 18.85 4.14 -13.17
CA ASN A 224 19.38 5.43 -12.70
C ASN A 224 18.28 6.37 -12.19
N ASP A 225 17.09 6.37 -12.81
CA ASP A 225 15.97 7.19 -12.39
C ASP A 225 15.42 6.73 -11.03
N PHE A 226 15.34 5.41 -10.81
CA PHE A 226 15.00 4.85 -9.50
C PHE A 226 16.04 5.24 -8.44
N GLN A 227 17.34 5.11 -8.74
CA GLN A 227 18.42 5.44 -7.81
C GLN A 227 18.39 6.94 -7.46
N LYS A 228 18.19 7.81 -8.46
CA LYS A 228 18.05 9.25 -8.23
C LYS A 228 16.86 9.53 -7.31
N ARG A 229 15.68 8.96 -7.62
CA ARG A 229 14.48 9.13 -6.80
C ARG A 229 14.69 8.65 -5.37
N LEU A 230 15.34 7.50 -5.19
CA LEU A 230 15.67 6.96 -3.87
C LEU A 230 16.54 7.95 -3.06
N GLN A 231 17.57 8.53 -3.68
CA GLN A 231 18.43 9.53 -3.02
C GLN A 231 17.65 10.80 -2.65
N ASP A 232 16.77 11.25 -3.53
CA ASP A 232 15.90 12.40 -3.27
C ASP A 232 14.94 12.12 -2.09
N CYS A 233 14.33 10.92 -2.04
CA CYS A 233 13.51 10.47 -0.90
C CYS A 233 14.32 10.37 0.40
N LEU A 234 15.52 9.78 0.36
CA LEU A 234 16.43 9.69 1.52
C LEU A 234 16.80 11.07 2.07
N SER A 235 16.86 12.08 1.21
CA SER A 235 17.10 13.46 1.62
C SER A 235 15.86 14.10 2.22
N ALA A 236 14.67 13.78 1.70
CA ALA A 236 13.40 14.34 2.15
C ALA A 236 12.97 13.82 3.54
N VAL A 237 13.33 12.59 3.90
CA VAL A 237 12.89 11.96 5.18
C VAL A 237 13.77 12.31 6.38
N LYS A 238 14.88 12.99 6.20
CA LYS A 238 15.75 13.51 7.27
C LYS A 238 15.08 14.70 7.96
#